data_53accb4d113728c6b5f90cf3e737b998
#
_entry.id   53accb4d113728c6b5f90cf3e737b998
#
_cell.length_a   1.000
_cell.length_b   1.000
_cell.length_c   1.000
_cell.angle_alpha   90.00
_cell.angle_beta   90.00
_cell.angle_gamma   90.00
#
_symmetry.space_group_name_H-M   'P 1'
#
loop_
_entity.id
_entity.type
_entity.pdbx_description
1 polymer ?
#
loop_
_entity_poly.entity_id
_entity_poly.type
_entity_poly.pdbx_seq_one_letter_code
_entity_poly.pdbx_strand_id
1 'polypeptide(L)'
;MDYLDDKQRKAIGYSFLMNKMQIHTPYGLEVKDKVKPYILEDSELLIKELNDLDKLIGIIKNQSNLIHDIEFCLDKYKDIRKIIIQIQNQKTLDEVELFEIKNFSLTSEELIDLYKKIDFQVDKIYLRSPKPLLEFLD
;
A
#
# COMPACT_ATOMS: atom_id res chain seq x y z
N MET A 1 -23.33 -2.90 2.84
CA MET A 1 -24.41 -2.34 2.01
C MET A 1 -23.77 -1.79 0.75
N ASP A 2 -24.10 -2.29 -0.44
CA ASP A 2 -23.59 -1.72 -1.69
C ASP A 2 -24.46 -0.52 -2.05
N TYR A 3 -23.90 0.68 -1.94
CA TYR A 3 -24.63 1.94 -2.20
C TYR A 3 -24.91 2.16 -3.69
N LEU A 4 -24.21 1.47 -4.59
CA LEU A 4 -24.34 1.59 -6.03
C LEU A 4 -24.32 0.20 -6.67
N ASP A 5 -25.25 -0.06 -7.57
CA ASP A 5 -25.20 -1.25 -8.42
C ASP A 5 -24.15 -1.12 -9.54
N ASP A 6 -23.88 -2.22 -10.26
CA ASP A 6 -22.86 -2.23 -11.32
C ASP A 6 -23.18 -1.28 -12.49
N LYS A 7 -24.47 -1.07 -12.79
CA LYS A 7 -24.90 -0.15 -13.85
C LYS A 7 -24.63 1.31 -13.43
N GLN A 8 -24.96 1.64 -12.18
CA GLN A 8 -24.72 2.95 -11.61
C GLN A 8 -23.21 3.25 -11.54
N ARG A 9 -22.38 2.29 -11.07
CA ARG A 9 -20.93 2.42 -11.05
C ARG A 9 -20.31 2.67 -12.43
N LYS A 10 -20.84 1.99 -13.46
CA LYS A 10 -20.41 2.23 -14.85
C LYS A 10 -20.87 3.59 -15.35
N ALA A 11 -22.11 3.98 -15.07
CA ALA A 11 -22.69 5.23 -15.54
C ALA A 11 -21.96 6.48 -15.02
N ILE A 12 -21.50 6.45 -13.77
CA ILE A 12 -20.73 7.56 -13.15
C ILE A 12 -19.21 7.49 -13.44
N GLY A 13 -18.74 6.51 -14.22
CA GLY A 13 -17.34 6.35 -14.55
C GLY A 13 -16.47 5.71 -13.45
N TYR A 14 -17.07 5.30 -12.31
CA TYR A 14 -16.32 4.69 -11.19
C TYR A 14 -15.56 3.45 -11.62
N SER A 15 -16.20 2.52 -12.33
CA SER A 15 -15.55 1.30 -12.82
C SER A 15 -14.38 1.60 -13.76
N PHE A 16 -14.49 2.66 -14.59
CA PHE A 16 -13.40 3.09 -15.46
C PHE A 16 -12.19 3.58 -14.65
N LEU A 17 -12.40 4.43 -13.64
CA LEU A 17 -11.34 4.95 -12.78
C LEU A 17 -10.66 3.81 -12.01
N MET A 18 -11.44 2.92 -11.39
CA MET A 18 -10.92 1.79 -10.65
C MET A 18 -10.07 0.84 -11.53
N ASN A 19 -10.46 0.64 -12.79
CA ASN A 19 -9.69 -0.18 -13.73
C ASN A 19 -8.39 0.52 -14.21
N LYS A 20 -8.34 1.85 -14.20
CA LYS A 20 -7.14 2.62 -14.53
C LYS A 20 -6.13 2.70 -13.40
N MET A 21 -6.56 2.47 -12.18
CA MET A 21 -5.71 2.50 -11.00
C MET A 21 -4.71 1.34 -11.04
N GLN A 22 -3.42 1.66 -11.19
CA GLN A 22 -2.32 0.70 -11.11
C GLN A 22 -2.03 0.39 -9.64
N ILE A 23 -1.93 -0.89 -9.31
CA ILE A 23 -1.65 -1.36 -7.96
C ILE A 23 -0.43 -2.27 -8.01
N HIS A 24 0.59 -1.92 -7.25
CA HIS A 24 1.90 -2.56 -7.27
C HIS A 24 2.05 -3.72 -6.28
N THR A 25 1.17 -3.80 -5.26
CA THR A 25 1.29 -4.82 -4.21
C THR A 25 0.03 -5.68 -4.09
N PRO A 26 0.16 -6.97 -3.69
CA PRO A 26 -1.01 -7.82 -3.39
C PRO A 26 -1.89 -7.25 -2.27
N TYR A 27 -1.29 -6.52 -1.32
CA TYR A 27 -2.00 -5.86 -0.23
C TYR A 27 -2.82 -4.67 -0.73
N GLY A 28 -2.28 -3.88 -1.66
CA GLY A 28 -2.98 -2.76 -2.28
C GLY A 28 -4.19 -3.20 -3.10
N LEU A 29 -4.11 -4.35 -3.78
CA LEU A 29 -5.26 -4.94 -4.48
C LEU A 29 -6.43 -5.20 -3.53
N GLU A 30 -6.15 -5.77 -2.36
CA GLU A 30 -7.20 -6.02 -1.36
C GLU A 30 -7.81 -4.72 -0.82
N VAL A 31 -6.99 -3.68 -0.61
CA VAL A 31 -7.48 -2.36 -0.19
C VAL A 31 -8.36 -1.74 -1.27
N LYS A 32 -7.95 -1.82 -2.55
CA LYS A 32 -8.73 -1.34 -3.69
C LYS A 32 -10.12 -1.97 -3.75
N ASP A 33 -10.22 -3.29 -3.52
CA ASP A 33 -11.49 -4.01 -3.55
C ASP A 33 -12.42 -3.62 -2.38
N LYS A 34 -11.87 -3.07 -1.30
CA LYS A 34 -12.62 -2.64 -0.12
C LYS A 34 -13.00 -1.15 -0.11
N VAL A 35 -12.63 -0.40 -1.15
CA VAL A 35 -12.97 1.03 -1.24
C VAL A 35 -14.48 1.22 -1.26
N LYS A 36 -14.98 2.07 -0.36
CA LYS A 36 -16.38 2.42 -0.22
C LYS A 36 -16.57 3.92 -0.47
N PRO A 37 -17.74 4.33 -0.99
CA PRO A 37 -18.05 5.75 -1.10
C PRO A 37 -18.19 6.36 0.29
N TYR A 38 -17.78 7.63 0.42
CA TYR A 38 -18.06 8.43 1.61
C TYR A 38 -19.55 8.78 1.67
N ILE A 39 -20.10 8.82 2.88
CA ILE A 39 -21.46 9.27 3.17
C ILE A 39 -21.43 10.65 3.84
N LEU A 40 -22.57 11.26 4.10
CA LEU A 40 -22.65 12.63 4.62
C LEU A 40 -21.94 12.77 5.98
N GLU A 41 -22.04 11.76 6.82
CA GLU A 41 -21.38 11.71 8.13
C GLU A 41 -19.85 11.68 8.02
N ASP A 42 -19.30 11.25 6.89
CA ASP A 42 -17.87 11.16 6.62
C ASP A 42 -17.29 12.43 5.97
N SER A 43 -18.06 13.52 5.88
CA SER A 43 -17.68 14.73 5.11
C SER A 43 -16.34 15.32 5.53
N GLU A 44 -16.04 15.39 6.82
CA GLU A 44 -14.76 15.90 7.32
C GLU A 44 -13.59 14.98 6.92
N LEU A 45 -13.82 13.67 6.97
CA LEU A 45 -12.84 12.68 6.54
C LEU A 45 -12.58 12.79 5.04
N LEU A 46 -13.63 12.97 4.24
CA LEU A 46 -13.50 13.17 2.79
C LEU A 46 -12.69 14.42 2.45
N ILE A 47 -12.94 15.55 3.14
CA ILE A 47 -12.17 16.79 2.94
C ILE A 47 -10.69 16.56 3.26
N LYS A 48 -10.37 15.86 4.35
CA LYS A 48 -9.00 15.52 4.69
C LYS A 48 -8.35 14.64 3.62
N GLU A 49 -9.06 13.62 3.13
CA GLU A 49 -8.56 12.75 2.03
C GLU A 49 -8.28 13.53 0.74
N LEU A 50 -9.17 14.46 0.37
CA LEU A 50 -8.98 15.29 -0.83
C LEU A 50 -7.78 16.21 -0.67
N ASN A 51 -7.56 16.80 0.50
CA ASN A 51 -6.39 17.63 0.79
C ASN A 51 -5.09 16.82 0.74
N ASP A 52 -5.08 15.60 1.28
CA ASP A 52 -3.92 14.70 1.23
C ASP A 52 -3.64 14.26 -0.21
N LEU A 53 -4.68 14.01 -1.01
CA LEU A 53 -4.56 13.68 -2.43
C LEU A 53 -3.94 14.84 -3.23
N ASP A 54 -4.36 16.09 -2.98
CA ASP A 54 -3.80 17.27 -3.65
C ASP A 54 -2.30 17.44 -3.35
N LYS A 55 -1.89 17.21 -2.10
CA LYS A 55 -0.48 17.19 -1.71
C LYS A 55 0.29 16.11 -2.44
N LEU A 56 -0.26 14.88 -2.50
CA LEU A 56 0.37 13.77 -3.23
C LEU A 56 0.53 14.06 -4.72
N ILE A 57 -0.46 14.69 -5.36
CA ILE A 57 -0.36 15.15 -6.75
C ILE A 57 0.81 16.14 -6.93
N GLY A 58 1.00 17.05 -5.97
CA GLY A 58 2.15 17.97 -5.96
C GLY A 58 3.49 17.22 -5.88
N ILE A 59 3.61 16.22 -5.03
CA ILE A 59 4.82 15.38 -4.89
C ILE A 59 5.10 14.65 -6.20
N ILE A 60 4.09 13.98 -6.79
CA ILE A 60 4.23 13.24 -8.05
C ILE A 60 4.75 14.14 -9.16
N LYS A 61 4.27 15.38 -9.26
CA LYS A 61 4.70 16.35 -10.28
C LYS A 61 6.15 16.82 -10.08
N ASN A 62 6.57 17.02 -8.83
CA ASN A 62 7.86 17.61 -8.49
C ASN A 62 8.98 16.58 -8.29
N GLN A 63 8.64 15.35 -7.90
CA GLN A 63 9.58 14.27 -7.55
C GLN A 63 9.27 12.98 -8.32
N SER A 64 8.97 13.09 -9.62
CA SER A 64 8.54 11.95 -10.45
C SER A 64 9.52 10.77 -10.43
N ASN A 65 10.84 11.02 -10.43
CA ASN A 65 11.85 9.96 -10.35
C ASN A 65 11.77 9.20 -9.03
N LEU A 66 11.61 9.91 -7.90
CA LEU A 66 11.47 9.27 -6.59
C LEU A 66 10.18 8.44 -6.50
N ILE A 67 9.10 8.93 -7.08
CA ILE A 67 7.84 8.16 -7.16
C ILE A 67 8.04 6.88 -7.97
N HIS A 68 8.76 6.95 -9.10
CA HIS A 68 9.07 5.77 -9.90
C HIS A 68 9.93 4.75 -9.14
N ASP A 69 10.93 5.22 -8.36
CA ASP A 69 11.72 4.33 -7.50
C ASP A 69 10.84 3.66 -6.42
N ILE A 70 9.87 4.38 -5.86
CA ILE A 70 8.90 3.82 -4.91
C ILE A 70 8.00 2.77 -5.58
N GLU A 71 7.47 3.04 -6.77
CA GLU A 71 6.68 2.08 -7.55
C GLU A 71 7.47 0.80 -7.81
N PHE A 72 8.72 0.94 -8.26
CA PHE A 72 9.61 -0.19 -8.49
C PHE A 72 9.93 -0.99 -7.21
N CYS A 73 10.09 -0.28 -6.08
CA CYS A 73 10.25 -0.93 -4.78
C CYS A 73 8.97 -1.70 -4.37
N LEU A 74 7.79 -1.11 -4.59
CA LEU A 74 6.50 -1.74 -4.29
C LEU A 74 6.24 -3.00 -5.14
N ASP A 75 6.71 -3.04 -6.39
CA ASP A 75 6.59 -4.21 -7.27
C ASP A 75 7.36 -5.45 -6.77
N LYS A 76 8.34 -5.26 -5.88
CA LYS A 76 9.11 -6.38 -5.27
C LYS A 76 8.33 -7.12 -4.18
N TYR A 77 7.22 -6.54 -3.67
CA TYR A 77 6.48 -7.16 -2.56
C TYR A 77 5.71 -8.40 -2.99
N LYS A 78 5.98 -9.49 -2.30
CA LYS A 78 5.21 -10.72 -2.38
C LYS A 78 4.24 -10.86 -1.23
N ASP A 79 3.21 -11.67 -1.41
CA ASP A 79 2.23 -11.96 -0.37
C ASP A 79 2.78 -12.99 0.63
N ILE A 80 3.21 -12.52 1.79
CA ILE A 80 3.72 -13.37 2.88
C ILE A 80 2.67 -13.73 3.93
N ARG A 81 1.38 -13.39 3.73
CA ARG A 81 0.32 -13.64 4.73
C ARG A 81 0.19 -15.11 5.11
N LYS A 82 0.36 -16.03 4.16
CA LYS A 82 0.34 -17.47 4.44
C LYS A 82 1.47 -17.87 5.38
N ILE A 83 2.67 -17.31 5.18
CA ILE A 83 3.83 -17.57 6.04
C ILE A 83 3.56 -17.03 7.45
N ILE A 84 3.01 -15.83 7.57
CA ILE A 84 2.63 -15.25 8.86
C ILE A 84 1.62 -16.12 9.60
N ILE A 85 0.61 -16.67 8.91
CA ILE A 85 -0.36 -17.60 9.51
C ILE A 85 0.33 -18.90 9.99
N GLN A 86 1.32 -19.39 9.26
CA GLN A 86 2.09 -20.58 9.69
C GLN A 86 2.87 -20.28 10.97
N ILE A 87 3.54 -19.13 11.07
CA ILE A 87 4.25 -18.69 12.28
C ILE A 87 3.28 -18.61 13.47
N GLN A 88 2.12 -17.98 13.29
CA GLN A 88 1.11 -17.88 14.34
C GLN A 88 0.63 -19.24 14.82
N ASN A 89 0.60 -20.24 13.94
CA ASN A 89 0.25 -21.63 14.24
C ASN A 89 1.45 -22.48 14.70
N GLN A 90 2.59 -21.85 15.03
CA GLN A 90 3.81 -22.48 15.51
C GLN A 90 4.36 -23.59 14.57
N LYS A 91 4.12 -23.46 13.26
CA LYS A 91 4.68 -24.36 12.25
C LYS A 91 6.12 -23.98 11.95
N THR A 92 6.93 -24.98 11.66
CA THR A 92 8.30 -24.78 11.19
C THR A 92 8.25 -24.21 9.77
N LEU A 93 9.04 -23.20 9.52
CA LEU A 93 9.23 -22.60 8.19
C LEU A 93 10.36 -23.34 7.46
N ASP A 94 10.25 -23.43 6.14
CA ASP A 94 11.33 -23.88 5.29
C ASP A 94 12.27 -22.71 4.89
N GLU A 95 13.36 -23.03 4.20
CA GLU A 95 14.37 -22.06 3.78
C GLU A 95 13.79 -21.00 2.81
N VAL A 96 12.84 -21.40 1.96
CA VAL A 96 12.22 -20.49 0.99
C VAL A 96 11.32 -19.49 1.72
N GLU A 97 10.55 -19.96 2.69
CA GLU A 97 9.67 -19.13 3.51
C GLU A 97 10.46 -18.11 4.35
N LEU A 98 11.59 -18.54 4.93
CA LEU A 98 12.51 -17.65 5.64
C LEU A 98 13.11 -16.59 4.69
N PHE A 99 13.51 -17.00 3.49
CA PHE A 99 14.03 -16.09 2.47
C PHE A 99 12.98 -15.06 2.03
N GLU A 100 11.72 -15.46 1.86
CA GLU A 100 10.63 -14.52 1.52
C GLU A 100 10.39 -13.48 2.62
N ILE A 101 10.45 -13.87 3.90
CA ILE A 101 10.35 -12.93 5.03
C ILE A 101 11.54 -11.96 5.02
N LYS A 102 12.75 -12.46 4.79
CA LYS A 102 13.96 -11.62 4.71
C LYS A 102 13.84 -10.62 3.57
N ASN A 103 13.43 -11.05 2.38
CA ASN A 103 13.23 -10.18 1.22
C ASN A 103 12.16 -9.11 1.49
N PHE A 104 11.02 -9.50 2.08
CA PHE A 104 9.97 -8.56 2.47
C PHE A 104 10.52 -7.49 3.42
N SER A 105 11.32 -7.89 4.40
CA SER A 105 11.91 -6.98 5.37
C SER A 105 12.94 -6.03 4.75
N LEU A 106 13.81 -6.52 3.85
CA LEU A 106 14.78 -5.69 3.13
C LEU A 106 14.06 -4.68 2.21
N THR A 107 13.04 -5.12 1.48
CA THR A 107 12.21 -4.23 0.66
C THR A 107 11.52 -3.16 1.50
N SER A 108 11.09 -3.51 2.72
CA SER A 108 10.46 -2.55 3.64
C SER A 108 11.45 -1.49 4.15
N GLU A 109 12.70 -1.84 4.42
CA GLU A 109 13.73 -0.85 4.74
C GLU A 109 14.02 0.08 3.55
N GLU A 110 14.16 -0.49 2.33
CA GLU A 110 14.34 0.29 1.11
C GLU A 110 13.19 1.30 0.91
N LEU A 111 11.94 0.85 1.10
CA LEU A 111 10.76 1.70 1.00
C LEU A 111 10.76 2.82 2.04
N ILE A 112 11.14 2.52 3.29
CA ILE A 112 11.26 3.52 4.35
C ILE A 112 12.29 4.60 3.98
N ASP A 113 13.42 4.19 3.43
CA ASP A 113 14.47 5.14 3.06
C ASP A 113 14.09 5.99 1.84
N LEU A 114 13.34 5.43 0.88
CA LEU A 114 12.75 6.20 -0.22
C LEU A 114 11.70 7.19 0.30
N TYR A 115 10.82 6.74 1.21
CA TYR A 115 9.77 7.58 1.76
C TYR A 115 10.31 8.78 2.56
N LYS A 116 11.43 8.60 3.27
CA LYS A 116 12.10 9.71 3.99
C LYS A 116 12.62 10.82 3.06
N LYS A 117 12.83 10.53 1.77
CA LYS A 117 13.27 11.51 0.77
C LYS A 117 12.14 12.35 0.21
N ILE A 118 10.88 12.02 0.52
CA ILE A 118 9.74 12.83 0.14
C ILE A 118 9.73 14.11 0.98
N ASP A 119 9.65 15.27 0.35
CA ASP A 119 9.67 16.58 1.00
C ASP A 119 8.48 16.82 1.94
N PHE A 120 7.42 16.06 1.77
CA PHE A 120 6.21 16.14 2.57
C PHE A 120 5.76 14.76 3.05
N GLN A 121 5.56 14.61 4.37
CA GLN A 121 5.00 13.38 4.94
C GLN A 121 3.48 13.47 4.99
N VAL A 122 2.82 12.43 4.48
CA VAL A 122 1.38 12.24 4.62
C VAL A 122 1.12 11.58 5.97
N ASP A 123 0.35 12.23 6.83
CA ASP A 123 0.08 11.77 8.21
C ASP A 123 -0.42 10.32 8.34
N LYS A 124 -1.04 9.81 7.27
CA LYS A 124 -1.59 8.44 7.23
C LYS A 124 -0.57 7.37 6.90
N ILE A 125 0.59 7.74 6.37
CA ILE A 125 1.62 6.77 6.00
C ILE A 125 2.54 6.58 7.20
N TYR A 126 2.37 5.48 7.91
CA TYR A 126 3.19 5.12 9.04
C TYR A 126 4.00 3.86 8.73
N LEU A 127 5.30 4.04 8.52
CA LEU A 127 6.23 2.96 8.23
C LEU A 127 7.04 2.62 9.48
N ARG A 128 7.06 1.33 9.85
CA ARG A 128 7.85 0.81 10.96
C ARG A 128 9.00 -0.03 10.42
N SER A 129 10.21 0.26 10.89
CA SER A 129 11.41 -0.48 10.49
C SER A 129 11.36 -1.94 10.95
N PRO A 130 11.61 -2.92 10.06
CA PRO A 130 11.75 -4.33 10.38
C PRO A 130 13.17 -4.74 10.82
N LYS A 131 14.07 -3.78 11.12
CA LYS A 131 15.45 -4.08 11.53
C LYS A 131 15.61 -5.17 12.59
N PRO A 132 14.81 -5.19 13.67
CA PRO A 132 14.92 -6.26 14.67
C PRO A 132 14.67 -7.66 14.09
N LEU A 133 13.83 -7.77 13.05
CA LEU A 133 13.60 -9.03 12.36
C LEU A 133 14.76 -9.40 11.44
N LEU A 134 15.35 -8.42 10.77
CA LEU A 134 16.53 -8.65 9.92
C LEU A 134 17.73 -9.13 10.74
N GLU A 135 17.99 -8.51 11.89
CA GLU A 135 19.06 -8.91 12.81
C GLU A 135 18.89 -10.33 13.36
N PHE A 136 17.65 -10.83 13.40
CA PHE A 136 17.36 -12.21 13.81
C PHE A 136 17.57 -13.21 12.65
N LEU A 137 17.42 -12.78 11.39
CA LEU A 137 17.47 -13.63 10.19
C LEU A 137 18.88 -13.69 9.55
N ASP A 138 19.82 -12.87 10.00
CA ASP A 138 21.23 -12.87 9.59
C ASP A 138 22.05 -13.86 10.43
#